data_b5e320308177a6c910545a3b5cd29c8f
#
_entry.id   b5e320308177a6c910545a3b5cd29c8f
#
_cell.length_a   1.000
_cell.length_b   1.000
_cell.length_c   1.000
_cell.angle_alpha   90.00
_cell.angle_beta   90.00
_cell.angle_gamma   90.00
#
_symmetry.space_group_name_H-M   'P 1'
#
loop_
_entity.id
_entity.type
_entity.pdbx_description
1 polymer ?
#
loop_
_entity_poly.entity_id
_entity_poly.type
_entity_poly.pdbx_seq_one_letter_code
_entity_poly.pdbx_strand_id
1 'polypeptide(L)'
;MYLENSKKQLIVDALKLEIPELQALYLFGSQNDGTASSKSDVDIAYLSTVSLSSLGRWEIAEKLASLLSLDVDLITLSQTNTIFRYQILSTAERIYGEGYEVESFETLAYSFYLRFQEERKPIVDAIIENRSVFGKKYA
;
A
#
# COMPACT_ATOMS: atom_id res chain seq x y z
N MET A 1 15.31 -6.84 8.63
CA MET A 1 16.18 -6.62 7.46
C MET A 1 15.45 -5.76 6.44
N TYR A 2 16.06 -4.67 6.01
CA TYR A 2 15.48 -3.78 5.00
C TYR A 2 15.93 -4.20 3.60
N LEU A 3 15.12 -3.84 2.60
CA LEU A 3 15.50 -4.07 1.22
C LEU A 3 16.68 -3.16 0.84
N GLU A 4 17.66 -3.73 0.14
CA GLU A 4 18.85 -3.00 -0.28
C GLU A 4 18.51 -1.88 -1.27
N ASN A 5 19.24 -0.77 -1.19
CA ASN A 5 19.02 0.37 -2.11
C ASN A 5 19.22 0.00 -3.57
N SER A 6 20.14 -0.91 -3.87
CA SER A 6 20.35 -1.40 -5.23
C SER A 6 19.13 -2.12 -5.78
N LYS A 7 18.43 -2.88 -4.94
CA LYS A 7 17.18 -3.56 -5.32
C LYS A 7 16.04 -2.58 -5.47
N LYS A 8 15.97 -1.56 -4.61
CA LYS A 8 14.96 -0.48 -4.76
C LYS A 8 15.13 0.25 -6.09
N GLN A 9 16.36 0.56 -6.47
CA GLN A 9 16.63 1.22 -7.74
C GLN A 9 16.27 0.31 -8.92
N LEU A 10 16.55 -0.98 -8.82
CA LEU A 10 16.17 -1.95 -9.85
C LEU A 10 14.66 -2.02 -10.02
N ILE A 11 13.91 -2.01 -8.92
CA ILE A 11 12.44 -1.96 -8.92
C ILE A 11 11.96 -0.72 -9.67
N VAL A 12 12.49 0.44 -9.32
CA VAL A 12 12.09 1.72 -9.95
C VAL A 12 12.36 1.67 -11.44
N ASP A 13 13.57 1.29 -11.85
CA ASP A 13 13.96 1.27 -13.26
C ASP A 13 13.10 0.29 -14.07
N ALA A 14 12.86 -0.90 -13.54
CA ALA A 14 12.05 -1.91 -14.20
C ALA A 14 10.59 -1.46 -14.35
N LEU A 15 9.99 -0.95 -13.28
CA LEU A 15 8.57 -0.58 -13.29
C LEU A 15 8.29 0.70 -14.08
N LYS A 16 9.25 1.61 -14.18
CA LYS A 16 9.13 2.77 -15.06
C LYS A 16 9.00 2.35 -16.53
N LEU A 17 9.62 1.26 -16.92
CA LEU A 17 9.54 0.74 -18.28
C LEU A 17 8.25 -0.05 -18.52
N GLU A 18 7.75 -0.75 -17.51
CA GLU A 18 6.64 -1.69 -17.66
C GLU A 18 5.27 -1.07 -17.39
N ILE A 19 5.18 -0.08 -16.50
CA ILE A 19 3.90 0.53 -16.13
C ILE A 19 3.73 1.84 -16.88
N PRO A 20 2.70 1.96 -17.78
CA PRO A 20 2.44 3.21 -18.48
C PRO A 20 2.07 4.34 -17.51
N GLU A 21 2.56 5.53 -17.77
CA GLU A 21 2.25 6.75 -17.01
C GLU A 21 2.41 6.57 -15.49
N LEU A 22 3.46 5.89 -15.08
CA LEU A 22 3.75 5.65 -13.67
C LEU A 22 3.98 6.98 -12.94
N GLN A 23 3.23 7.21 -11.86
CA GLN A 23 3.32 8.42 -11.05
C GLN A 23 4.10 8.21 -9.77
N ALA A 24 3.90 7.07 -9.10
CA ALA A 24 4.57 6.79 -7.84
C ALA A 24 4.67 5.29 -7.56
N LEU A 25 5.66 4.94 -6.75
CA LEU A 25 5.87 3.58 -6.24
C LEU A 25 6.09 3.64 -4.74
N TYR A 26 5.45 2.72 -4.03
CA TYR A 26 5.51 2.62 -2.58
C TYR A 26 5.94 1.22 -2.17
N LEU A 27 7.00 1.14 -1.38
CA LEU A 27 7.45 -0.11 -0.78
C LEU A 27 6.84 -0.21 0.62
N PHE A 28 6.12 -1.29 0.90
CA PHE A 28 5.47 -1.49 2.20
C PHE A 28 5.70 -2.92 2.68
N GLY A 29 5.10 -3.28 3.82
CA GLY A 29 5.25 -4.60 4.39
C GLY A 29 6.61 -4.83 5.03
N SER A 30 7.02 -6.09 5.16
CA SER A 30 8.22 -6.48 5.91
C SER A 30 9.53 -5.93 5.34
N GLN A 31 9.62 -5.74 4.03
CA GLN A 31 10.81 -5.18 3.40
C GLN A 31 11.02 -3.70 3.73
N ASN A 32 9.97 -3.01 4.16
CA ASN A 32 10.04 -1.60 4.56
C ASN A 32 10.14 -1.43 6.07
N ASP A 33 9.56 -2.31 6.87
CA ASP A 33 9.55 -2.17 8.34
C ASP A 33 10.71 -2.87 9.05
N GLY A 34 11.58 -3.53 8.30
CA GLY A 34 12.76 -4.19 8.84
C GLY A 34 12.53 -5.59 9.39
N THR A 35 11.31 -6.12 9.29
CA THR A 35 10.99 -7.48 9.78
C THR A 35 11.26 -8.58 8.75
N ALA A 36 11.70 -8.20 7.55
CA ALA A 36 11.93 -9.14 6.46
C ALA A 36 13.07 -10.13 6.76
N SER A 37 12.87 -11.36 6.31
CA SER A 37 13.94 -12.35 6.18
C SER A 37 14.43 -12.35 4.73
N SER A 38 15.45 -13.15 4.44
CA SER A 38 15.97 -13.31 3.07
C SER A 38 14.97 -13.89 2.08
N LYS A 39 13.86 -14.46 2.58
CA LYS A 39 12.80 -15.08 1.77
C LYS A 39 11.48 -14.33 1.83
N SER A 40 11.45 -13.17 2.46
CA SER A 40 10.22 -12.37 2.55
C SER A 40 9.83 -11.79 1.20
N ASP A 41 8.52 -11.71 0.95
CA ASP A 41 7.97 -11.09 -0.25
C ASP A 41 8.27 -9.60 -0.29
N VAL A 42 8.31 -9.05 -1.48
CA VAL A 42 8.43 -7.61 -1.70
C VAL A 42 7.05 -7.09 -2.05
N ASP A 43 6.51 -6.22 -1.20
CA ASP A 43 5.17 -5.64 -1.38
C ASP A 43 5.31 -4.23 -1.95
N ILE A 44 4.77 -4.02 -3.14
CA ILE A 44 4.84 -2.75 -3.88
C ILE A 44 3.46 -2.30 -4.28
N ALA A 45 3.14 -1.04 -4.01
CA ALA A 45 1.94 -0.40 -4.54
C ALA A 45 2.34 0.62 -5.60
N TYR A 46 1.63 0.65 -6.72
CA TYR A 46 1.89 1.63 -7.76
C TYR A 46 0.72 2.59 -7.93
N LEU A 47 1.05 3.81 -8.33
CA LEU A 47 0.08 4.83 -8.71
C LEU A 47 0.35 5.22 -10.16
N SER A 48 -0.67 5.13 -11.00
CA SER A 48 -0.60 5.48 -12.41
C SER A 48 -1.97 6.00 -12.85
N THR A 49 -2.01 6.81 -13.89
CA THR A 49 -3.25 7.24 -14.53
C THR A 49 -3.92 6.11 -15.31
N VAL A 50 -3.17 5.06 -15.62
CA VAL A 50 -3.64 3.87 -16.33
C VAL A 50 -3.62 2.68 -15.38
N SER A 51 -4.77 2.03 -15.21
CA SER A 51 -4.85 0.81 -14.40
C SER A 51 -4.49 -0.40 -15.25
N LEU A 52 -3.61 -1.24 -14.70
CA LEU A 52 -3.24 -2.51 -15.33
C LEU A 52 -4.36 -3.53 -15.15
N SER A 53 -4.53 -4.41 -16.14
CA SER A 53 -5.36 -5.60 -15.97
C SER A 53 -4.74 -6.53 -14.93
N SER A 54 -5.54 -7.44 -14.36
CA SER A 54 -5.02 -8.42 -13.40
C SER A 54 -3.91 -9.27 -14.01
N LEU A 55 -4.07 -9.68 -15.26
CA LEU A 55 -3.04 -10.46 -15.96
C LEU A 55 -1.79 -9.63 -16.23
N GLY A 56 -1.94 -8.41 -16.71
CA GLY A 56 -0.80 -7.51 -16.96
C GLY A 56 -0.02 -7.23 -15.69
N ARG A 57 -0.71 -6.96 -14.60
CA ARG A 57 -0.09 -6.74 -13.29
C ARG A 57 0.68 -7.98 -12.82
N TRP A 58 0.08 -9.16 -12.97
CA TRP A 58 0.71 -10.42 -12.61
C TRP A 58 1.99 -10.67 -13.42
N GLU A 59 1.93 -10.43 -14.74
CA GLU A 59 3.09 -10.61 -15.61
C GLU A 59 4.25 -9.68 -15.22
N ILE A 60 3.95 -8.43 -14.90
CA ILE A 60 4.97 -7.46 -14.45
C ILE A 60 5.56 -7.90 -13.11
N ALA A 61 4.73 -8.33 -12.17
CA ALA A 61 5.18 -8.81 -10.87
C ALA A 61 6.11 -10.02 -11.02
N GLU A 62 5.79 -10.96 -11.93
CA GLU A 62 6.61 -12.14 -12.18
C GLU A 62 7.97 -11.78 -12.80
N LYS A 63 8.00 -10.83 -13.72
CA LYS A 63 9.26 -10.34 -14.29
C LYS A 63 10.13 -9.72 -13.22
N LEU A 64 9.54 -8.91 -12.37
CA LEU A 64 10.26 -8.25 -11.27
C LEU A 64 10.76 -9.28 -10.25
N ALA A 65 9.94 -10.28 -9.93
CA ALA A 65 10.32 -11.36 -9.03
C ALA A 65 11.56 -12.10 -9.55
N SER A 66 11.61 -12.36 -10.85
CA SER A 66 12.77 -13.00 -11.48
C SER A 66 14.02 -12.14 -11.38
N LEU A 67 13.88 -10.82 -11.55
CA LEU A 67 15.03 -9.91 -11.44
C LEU A 67 15.55 -9.80 -10.01
N LEU A 68 14.66 -9.85 -9.02
CA LEU A 68 15.02 -9.71 -7.61
C LEU A 68 15.36 -11.03 -6.94
N SER A 69 14.99 -12.16 -7.55
CA SER A 69 15.03 -13.49 -6.92
C SER A 69 14.23 -13.55 -5.62
N LEU A 70 13.12 -12.80 -5.58
CA LEU A 70 12.18 -12.73 -4.46
C LEU A 70 10.76 -12.69 -5.03
N ASP A 71 9.80 -13.19 -4.26
CA ASP A 71 8.40 -13.03 -4.66
C ASP A 71 7.99 -11.57 -4.55
N VAL A 72 7.19 -11.12 -5.51
CA VAL A 72 6.73 -9.74 -5.58
C VAL A 72 5.21 -9.71 -5.63
N ASP A 73 4.62 -8.90 -4.75
CA ASP A 73 3.20 -8.59 -4.78
C ASP A 73 3.04 -7.14 -5.25
N LEU A 74 2.41 -6.95 -6.38
CA LEU A 74 2.20 -5.64 -7.00
C LEU A 74 0.73 -5.26 -6.89
N ILE A 75 0.44 -4.17 -6.20
CA ILE A 75 -0.91 -3.71 -5.88
C ILE A 75 -1.20 -2.40 -6.59
N THR A 76 -2.41 -2.29 -7.16
CA THR A 76 -2.91 -1.03 -7.74
C THR A 76 -3.46 -0.17 -6.61
N LEU A 77 -2.70 0.85 -6.21
CA LEU A 77 -3.04 1.66 -5.03
C LEU A 77 -4.43 2.32 -5.14
N SER A 78 -4.80 2.81 -6.31
CA SER A 78 -6.08 3.48 -6.54
C SER A 78 -7.30 2.53 -6.44
N GLN A 79 -7.08 1.22 -6.51
CA GLN A 79 -8.14 0.21 -6.42
C GLN A 79 -8.26 -0.43 -5.05
N THR A 80 -7.45 -0.03 -4.09
CA THR A 80 -7.55 -0.49 -2.71
C THR A 80 -8.70 0.21 -1.99
N ASN A 81 -9.22 -0.42 -0.92
CA ASN A 81 -10.22 0.24 -0.09
C ASN A 81 -9.58 1.36 0.76
N THR A 82 -10.41 2.22 1.32
CA THR A 82 -9.98 3.41 2.06
C THR A 82 -9.04 3.08 3.22
N ILE A 83 -9.35 2.05 3.98
CA ILE A 83 -8.55 1.66 5.15
C ILE A 83 -7.19 1.12 4.72
N PHE A 84 -7.16 0.20 3.76
CA PHE A 84 -5.92 -0.40 3.28
C PHE A 84 -5.03 0.64 2.61
N ARG A 85 -5.63 1.54 1.81
CA ARG A 85 -4.90 2.65 1.18
C ARG A 85 -4.21 3.53 2.21
N TYR A 86 -4.93 3.89 3.25
CA TYR A 86 -4.36 4.67 4.35
C TYR A 86 -3.24 3.92 5.05
N GLN A 87 -3.42 2.62 5.33
CA GLN A 87 -2.40 1.79 5.97
C GLN A 87 -1.11 1.75 5.14
N ILE A 88 -1.24 1.58 3.83
CA ILE A 88 -0.09 1.59 2.92
C ILE A 88 0.59 2.95 2.99
N LEU A 89 -0.13 4.03 2.74
CA LEU A 89 0.43 5.38 2.62
C LEU A 89 1.04 5.89 3.93
N SER A 90 0.51 5.46 5.07
CA SER A 90 1.02 5.90 6.38
C SER A 90 2.29 5.17 6.80
N THR A 91 2.58 4.00 6.25
CA THR A 91 3.72 3.16 6.66
C THR A 91 4.73 2.92 5.55
N ALA A 92 4.36 3.12 4.30
CA ALA A 92 5.21 2.82 3.16
C ALA A 92 6.33 3.84 2.97
N GLU A 93 7.40 3.40 2.31
CA GLU A 93 8.41 4.29 1.76
C GLU A 93 8.06 4.56 0.31
N ARG A 94 7.93 5.83 -0.06
CA ARG A 94 7.76 6.22 -1.47
C ARG A 94 9.13 6.18 -2.14
N ILE A 95 9.37 5.14 -2.93
CA ILE A 95 10.66 4.94 -3.60
C ILE A 95 10.75 5.62 -4.96
N TYR A 96 9.62 6.07 -5.52
CA TYR A 96 9.56 6.80 -6.78
C TYR A 96 8.36 7.72 -6.80
N GLY A 97 8.52 8.88 -7.43
CA GLY A 97 7.44 9.82 -7.66
C GLY A 97 7.48 11.03 -6.74
N GLU A 98 7.10 12.17 -7.31
CA GLU A 98 7.01 13.46 -6.62
C GLU A 98 6.08 14.37 -7.39
N GLY A 99 5.76 15.51 -6.80
CA GLY A 99 4.97 16.54 -7.46
C GLY A 99 3.52 16.58 -7.01
N TYR A 100 2.79 17.53 -7.61
CA TYR A 100 1.45 17.90 -7.18
C TYR A 100 0.46 16.72 -7.22
N GLU A 101 0.48 15.94 -8.30
CA GLU A 101 -0.49 14.86 -8.47
C GLU A 101 -0.31 13.76 -7.43
N VAL A 102 0.93 13.41 -7.10
CA VAL A 102 1.24 12.42 -6.08
C VAL A 102 0.85 12.93 -4.70
N GLU A 103 1.23 14.16 -4.38
CA GLU A 103 0.90 14.80 -3.11
C GLU A 103 -0.61 14.95 -2.94
N SER A 104 -1.32 15.30 -4.01
CA SER A 104 -2.79 15.41 -3.99
C SER A 104 -3.45 14.05 -3.74
N PHE A 105 -2.95 13.00 -4.38
CA PHE A 105 -3.49 11.66 -4.16
C PHE A 105 -3.34 11.23 -2.69
N GLU A 106 -2.16 11.43 -2.13
CA GLU A 106 -1.90 11.08 -0.72
C GLU A 106 -2.79 11.90 0.22
N THR A 107 -2.92 13.19 -0.02
CA THR A 107 -3.78 14.08 0.79
C THR A 107 -5.24 13.65 0.72
N LEU A 108 -5.73 13.34 -0.48
CA LEU A 108 -7.12 12.88 -0.64
C LEU A 108 -7.36 11.54 0.04
N ALA A 109 -6.43 10.61 -0.07
CA ALA A 109 -6.53 9.32 0.58
C ALA A 109 -6.63 9.47 2.10
N TYR A 110 -5.83 10.36 2.67
CA TYR A 110 -5.86 10.68 4.08
C TYR A 110 -7.19 11.33 4.49
N SER A 111 -7.68 12.28 3.69
CA SER A 111 -8.96 12.96 3.93
C SER A 111 -10.14 11.99 3.88
N PHE A 112 -10.15 11.06 2.94
CA PHE A 112 -11.18 10.03 2.86
C PHE A 112 -11.15 9.11 4.08
N TYR A 113 -9.96 8.77 4.56
CA TYR A 113 -9.83 7.97 5.77
C TYR A 113 -10.40 8.70 7.00
N LEU A 114 -10.08 9.97 7.16
CA LEU A 114 -10.60 10.78 8.27
C LEU A 114 -12.13 10.88 8.21
N ARG A 115 -12.68 11.13 7.02
CA ARG A 115 -14.15 11.17 6.83
C ARG A 115 -14.77 9.82 7.17
N PHE A 116 -14.17 8.74 6.73
CA PHE A 116 -14.64 7.39 7.03
C PHE A 116 -14.68 7.13 8.53
N GLN A 117 -13.66 7.56 9.26
CA GLN A 117 -13.62 7.44 10.71
C GLN A 117 -14.73 8.26 11.38
N GLU A 118 -14.98 9.48 10.92
CA GLU A 118 -16.06 10.33 11.43
C GLU A 118 -17.44 9.69 11.19
N GLU A 119 -17.67 9.16 10.00
CA GLU A 119 -18.94 8.50 9.65
C GLU A 119 -19.17 7.23 10.46
N ARG A 120 -18.12 6.50 10.81
CA ARG A 120 -18.20 5.27 11.60
C ARG A 120 -18.33 5.52 13.09
N LYS A 121 -17.91 6.68 13.58
CA LYS A 121 -17.79 6.93 15.00
C LYS A 121 -19.09 6.68 15.79
N PRO A 122 -20.26 7.15 15.36
CA PRO A 122 -21.49 6.89 16.10
C PRO A 122 -21.83 5.41 16.22
N ILE A 123 -21.55 4.63 15.18
CA ILE A 123 -21.80 3.19 15.16
C ILE A 123 -20.85 2.47 16.12
N VAL A 124 -19.56 2.83 16.06
CA VAL A 124 -18.53 2.23 16.92
C VAL A 124 -18.80 2.57 18.39
N ASP A 125 -19.15 3.82 18.67
CA ASP A 125 -19.47 4.25 20.04
C ASP A 125 -20.69 3.49 20.59
N ALA A 126 -21.71 3.27 19.77
CA ALA A 126 -22.88 2.49 20.16
C ALA A 126 -22.50 1.03 20.48
N ILE A 127 -21.64 0.42 19.70
CA ILE A 127 -21.15 -0.94 19.93
C ILE A 127 -20.36 -1.02 21.24
N ILE A 128 -19.50 -0.05 21.50
CA ILE A 128 -18.70 0.02 22.73
C ILE A 128 -19.61 0.18 23.95
N GLU A 129 -20.62 1.05 23.89
CA GLU A 129 -21.59 1.20 24.96
C GLU A 129 -22.34 -0.12 25.24
N ASN A 130 -22.81 -0.80 24.21
CA ASN A 130 -23.49 -2.07 24.35
C ASN A 130 -22.57 -3.13 24.98
N ARG A 131 -21.31 -3.19 24.60
CA ARG A 131 -20.32 -4.09 25.20
C ARG A 131 -20.10 -3.77 26.68
N SER A 132 -20.02 -2.49 27.03
CA SER A 132 -19.86 -2.06 28.42
C SER A 132 -21.05 -2.51 29.28
N VAL A 133 -22.27 -2.34 28.78
CA VAL A 133 -23.50 -2.77 29.47
C VAL A 133 -23.51 -4.29 29.65
N PHE A 134 -23.23 -5.05 28.61
CA PHE A 134 -23.17 -6.50 28.68
C PHE A 134 -22.03 -6.97 29.60
N GLY A 135 -20.87 -6.32 29.53
CA GLY A 135 -19.74 -6.63 30.39
C GLY A 135 -20.08 -6.47 31.88
N LYS A 136 -20.76 -5.41 32.23
CA LYS A 136 -21.25 -5.17 33.60
C LYS A 136 -22.26 -6.23 34.02
N LYS A 137 -23.09 -6.69 33.10
CA LYS A 137 -24.13 -7.68 33.37
C LYS A 137 -23.56 -9.06 33.67
N TYR A 138 -22.44 -9.42 33.01
CA TYR A 138 -21.83 -10.74 33.10
C TYR A 138 -20.57 -10.76 33.96
N ALA A 139 -20.13 -9.62 34.41
CA ALA A 139 -19.03 -9.52 35.36
C ALA A 139 -19.52 -9.74 36.79
#